data_bed6171e51db0848971975e8b7a51503
#
_entry.id   bed6171e51db0848971975e8b7a51503
#
_cell.length_a   1.000
_cell.length_b   1.000
_cell.length_c   1.000
_cell.angle_alpha   90.00
_cell.angle_beta   90.00
_cell.angle_gamma   90.00
#
_symmetry.space_group_name_H-M   'P 1'
#
loop_
_entity.id
_entity.type
_entity.pdbx_description
1 polymer ?
#
loop_
_entity_poly.entity_id
_entity_poly.type
_entity_poly.pdbx_seq_one_letter_code
_entity_poly.pdbx_strand_id
1 'polypeptide(L)'
;MIKISIHFYFRVNITHGRPNPHLNPHLNSHLPQQRPSSPRLYETALQKVSQMGDAVSRSTRENYLTALRSLRRFAGENLCVGDVSQTLLHSYERWLTGQGISRNTSSCYMRSLRAVLGKLTGADTEPLFKGVYTGRCTTEKRAVGEETVRRLKGLKLSAHSPLALARDLFLFSFYAQGMPFVDMAFLRRQQIARGQLVYHRHKTGTRISVALQPCMQTIISRYQAEGDYVFPLLHTADAQAAYNEYLTQLNWYNRALKKLAQQAGIKENLTSYTARHSWATAAYHANVELPVISKALGHSNPQTTLTYLREIDDHRLEAANRRIINMV
;
A
#
# COMPACT_ATOMS: atom_id res chain seq x y z
N MET A 1 -14.09 -8.54 13.89
CA MET A 1 -12.73 -7.91 13.80
C MET A 1 -12.33 -7.89 12.33
N ILE A 2 -12.44 -6.75 11.66
CA ILE A 2 -12.21 -6.65 10.21
C ILE A 2 -10.71 -6.52 9.98
N LYS A 3 -10.05 -7.55 9.44
CA LYS A 3 -8.66 -7.49 9.00
C LYS A 3 -8.59 -6.73 7.68
N ILE A 4 -8.23 -5.45 7.72
CA ILE A 4 -7.97 -4.64 6.51
C ILE A 4 -6.49 -4.78 6.15
N SER A 5 -6.21 -5.48 5.07
CA SER A 5 -4.86 -5.62 4.52
C SER A 5 -4.64 -4.50 3.50
N ILE A 6 -3.78 -3.53 3.83
CA ILE A 6 -3.48 -2.41 2.94
C ILE A 6 -2.38 -2.85 2.00
N HIS A 7 -2.74 -3.03 0.74
CA HIS A 7 -1.82 -3.11 -0.37
C HIS A 7 -1.81 -1.76 -1.09
N PHE A 8 -0.64 -1.36 -1.58
CA PHE A 8 -0.46 -0.10 -2.30
C PHE A 8 -1.39 -0.05 -3.51
N TYR A 9 -2.37 0.86 -3.49
CA TYR A 9 -3.14 1.21 -4.68
C TYR A 9 -2.25 2.03 -5.60
N PHE A 10 -1.63 1.40 -6.58
CA PHE A 10 -1.23 2.09 -7.79
C PHE A 10 -2.47 2.20 -8.68
N ARG A 11 -3.19 3.31 -8.59
CA ARG A 11 -4.08 3.71 -9.66
C ARG A 11 -3.19 4.13 -10.83
N VAL A 12 -2.96 3.23 -11.76
CA VAL A 12 -2.51 3.61 -13.09
C VAL A 12 -3.65 4.42 -13.67
N ASN A 13 -3.48 5.73 -13.82
CA ASN A 13 -4.34 6.56 -14.67
C ASN A 13 -4.08 6.10 -16.10
N ILE A 14 -4.82 5.10 -16.54
CA ILE A 14 -4.88 4.71 -17.93
C ILE A 14 -5.79 5.75 -18.56
N THR A 15 -5.19 6.76 -19.20
CA THR A 15 -5.88 7.59 -20.17
C THR A 15 -6.59 6.65 -21.13
N HIS A 16 -7.85 6.94 -21.45
CA HIS A 16 -8.66 6.22 -22.42
C HIS A 16 -7.99 6.34 -23.78
N GLY A 17 -6.98 5.51 -24.06
CA GLY A 17 -6.51 5.22 -25.38
C GLY A 17 -7.60 4.38 -26.07
N ARG A 18 -8.05 4.81 -27.26
CA ARG A 18 -8.94 4.06 -28.12
C ARG A 18 -8.46 2.60 -28.23
N PRO A 19 -9.36 1.60 -28.29
CA PRO A 19 -8.95 0.22 -28.50
C PRO A 19 -8.07 0.16 -29.75
N ASN A 20 -6.85 -0.34 -29.57
CA ASN A 20 -5.93 -0.56 -30.68
C ASN A 20 -6.50 -1.68 -31.54
N PRO A 21 -6.84 -1.46 -32.83
CA PRO A 21 -7.44 -2.49 -33.69
C PRO A 21 -6.47 -3.60 -34.09
N HIS A 22 -5.21 -3.55 -33.67
CA HIS A 22 -4.25 -4.61 -33.88
C HIS A 22 -4.28 -5.63 -32.74
N LEU A 23 -5.41 -6.35 -32.60
CA LEU A 23 -5.43 -7.67 -31.97
C LEU A 23 -4.41 -8.53 -32.71
N ASN A 24 -3.42 -9.01 -31.97
CA ASN A 24 -2.35 -9.84 -32.47
C ASN A 24 -2.95 -11.08 -33.19
N PRO A 25 -2.91 -11.20 -34.53
CA PRO A 25 -3.60 -12.26 -35.25
C PRO A 25 -3.08 -13.66 -34.95
N HIS A 26 -1.93 -13.76 -34.29
CA HIS A 26 -1.31 -15.04 -33.93
C HIS A 26 -1.91 -15.71 -32.68
N LEU A 27 -2.79 -15.03 -31.89
CA LEU A 27 -3.44 -15.65 -30.73
C LEU A 27 -4.74 -16.43 -31.12
N ASN A 28 -5.35 -16.13 -32.27
CA ASN A 28 -6.56 -16.80 -32.69
C ASN A 28 -6.32 -18.16 -33.39
N SER A 29 -5.07 -18.52 -33.73
CA SER A 29 -4.76 -19.76 -34.43
C SER A 29 -4.53 -20.99 -33.53
N HIS A 30 -4.57 -20.84 -32.20
CA HIS A 30 -4.29 -21.93 -31.25
C HIS A 30 -5.43 -22.18 -30.25
N LEU A 31 -6.66 -21.73 -30.52
CA LEU A 31 -7.82 -22.15 -29.74
C LEU A 31 -8.23 -23.54 -30.18
N PRO A 32 -8.10 -24.58 -29.32
CA PRO A 32 -8.58 -25.93 -29.69
C PRO A 32 -10.09 -25.90 -29.87
N GLN A 33 -10.56 -26.42 -31.03
CA GLN A 33 -11.97 -26.68 -31.28
C GLN A 33 -12.52 -27.65 -30.21
N GLN A 34 -13.63 -27.26 -29.59
CA GLN A 34 -14.57 -28.07 -28.81
C GLN A 34 -13.97 -28.99 -27.73
N ARG A 35 -13.61 -28.43 -26.56
CA ARG A 35 -13.59 -29.18 -25.31
C ARG A 35 -14.94 -29.00 -24.59
N PRO A 36 -15.42 -30.02 -23.80
CA PRO A 36 -16.62 -29.88 -22.99
C PRO A 36 -16.47 -28.64 -22.11
N SER A 37 -17.52 -27.86 -22.00
CA SER A 37 -17.59 -26.47 -21.48
C SER A 37 -16.87 -26.23 -20.16
N SER A 38 -15.56 -25.95 -20.20
CA SER A 38 -14.85 -25.36 -19.05
C SER A 38 -15.47 -24.00 -18.80
N PRO A 39 -15.79 -23.66 -17.53
CA PRO A 39 -16.44 -22.41 -17.20
C PRO A 39 -15.53 -21.20 -17.55
N ARG A 40 -16.15 -20.09 -17.97
CA ARG A 40 -15.43 -18.85 -18.28
C ARG A 40 -14.71 -18.34 -17.04
N LEU A 41 -13.42 -18.09 -17.20
CA LEU A 41 -12.54 -17.74 -16.07
C LEU A 41 -13.02 -16.49 -15.34
N TYR A 42 -13.31 -15.39 -16.07
CA TYR A 42 -13.62 -14.11 -15.44
C TYR A 42 -14.89 -14.17 -14.59
N GLU A 43 -15.95 -14.73 -15.12
CA GLU A 43 -17.25 -14.83 -14.44
C GLU A 43 -17.18 -15.76 -13.22
N THR A 44 -16.57 -16.93 -13.38
CA THR A 44 -16.40 -17.91 -12.30
C THR A 44 -15.48 -17.36 -11.19
N ALA A 45 -14.41 -16.66 -11.57
CA ALA A 45 -13.51 -16.03 -10.62
C ALA A 45 -14.18 -14.86 -9.87
N LEU A 46 -14.98 -14.05 -10.57
CA LEU A 46 -15.74 -12.96 -9.96
C LEU A 46 -16.72 -13.49 -8.90
N GLN A 47 -17.49 -14.54 -9.24
CA GLN A 47 -18.39 -15.21 -8.31
C GLN A 47 -17.62 -15.78 -7.09
N LYS A 48 -16.50 -16.46 -7.33
CA LYS A 48 -15.67 -17.01 -6.26
C LYS A 48 -15.13 -15.93 -5.34
N VAL A 49 -14.61 -14.81 -5.89
CA VAL A 49 -14.09 -13.69 -5.11
C VAL A 49 -15.20 -13.01 -4.29
N SER A 50 -16.43 -12.91 -4.82
CA SER A 50 -17.57 -12.37 -4.07
C SER A 50 -17.96 -13.25 -2.87
N GLN A 51 -17.86 -14.56 -3.02
CA GLN A 51 -18.16 -15.54 -1.97
C GLN A 51 -17.12 -15.58 -0.84
N MET A 52 -15.92 -15.01 -1.05
CA MET A 52 -14.86 -15.05 -0.02
C MET A 52 -15.19 -14.23 1.23
N GLY A 53 -16.16 -13.32 1.18
CA GLY A 53 -16.61 -12.55 2.32
C GLY A 53 -15.45 -11.97 3.16
N ASP A 54 -15.55 -12.12 4.49
CA ASP A 54 -14.53 -11.64 5.43
C ASP A 54 -13.32 -12.57 5.60
N ALA A 55 -13.32 -13.75 4.94
CA ALA A 55 -12.16 -14.65 4.93
C ALA A 55 -10.93 -14.01 4.24
N VAL A 56 -11.17 -13.00 3.38
CA VAL A 56 -10.11 -12.28 2.68
C VAL A 56 -10.35 -10.78 2.84
N SER A 57 -9.29 -10.04 3.16
CA SER A 57 -9.40 -8.59 3.33
C SER A 57 -9.95 -7.93 2.05
N ARG A 58 -10.70 -6.83 2.21
CA ARG A 58 -11.24 -6.06 1.09
C ARG A 58 -10.17 -5.65 0.08
N SER A 59 -9.01 -5.19 0.55
CA SER A 59 -7.89 -4.82 -0.30
C SER A 59 -7.34 -6.01 -1.11
N THR A 60 -7.33 -7.20 -0.54
CA THR A 60 -6.93 -8.42 -1.25
C THR A 60 -7.95 -8.77 -2.34
N ARG A 61 -9.24 -8.66 -2.06
CA ARG A 61 -10.31 -8.85 -3.07
C ARG A 61 -10.15 -7.86 -4.23
N GLU A 62 -9.91 -6.58 -3.95
CA GLU A 62 -9.67 -5.58 -4.99
C GLU A 62 -8.42 -5.88 -5.85
N ASN A 63 -7.36 -6.41 -5.24
CA ASN A 63 -6.19 -6.87 -6.00
C ASN A 63 -6.54 -8.05 -6.92
N TYR A 64 -7.34 -9.01 -6.44
CA TYR A 64 -7.83 -10.12 -7.26
C TYR A 64 -8.66 -9.62 -8.45
N LEU A 65 -9.62 -8.74 -8.20
CA LEU A 65 -10.47 -8.16 -9.23
C LEU A 65 -9.66 -7.34 -10.25
N THR A 66 -8.68 -6.60 -9.78
CA THR A 66 -7.80 -5.80 -10.66
C THR A 66 -6.96 -6.70 -11.56
N ALA A 67 -6.39 -7.76 -11.02
CA ALA A 67 -5.62 -8.73 -11.81
C ALA A 67 -6.50 -9.46 -12.83
N LEU A 68 -7.72 -9.87 -12.45
CA LEU A 68 -8.68 -10.51 -13.34
C LEU A 68 -9.13 -9.58 -14.48
N ARG A 69 -9.43 -8.30 -14.18
CA ARG A 69 -9.77 -7.30 -15.20
C ARG A 69 -8.61 -7.06 -16.15
N SER A 70 -7.37 -7.07 -15.66
CA SER A 70 -6.18 -6.92 -16.48
C SER A 70 -5.97 -8.13 -17.39
N LEU A 71 -6.11 -9.35 -16.87
CA LEU A 71 -6.01 -10.58 -17.67
C LEU A 71 -7.12 -10.64 -18.75
N ARG A 72 -8.37 -10.28 -18.40
CA ARG A 72 -9.49 -10.20 -19.35
C ARG A 72 -9.19 -9.22 -20.49
N ARG A 73 -8.56 -8.09 -20.24
CA ARG A 73 -8.15 -7.14 -21.31
C ARG A 73 -7.11 -7.73 -22.25
N PHE A 74 -6.24 -8.59 -21.74
CA PHE A 74 -5.21 -9.26 -22.54
C PHE A 74 -5.77 -10.43 -23.35
N ALA A 75 -6.51 -11.35 -22.69
CA ALA A 75 -6.91 -12.64 -23.27
C ALA A 75 -8.34 -12.65 -23.83
N GLY A 76 -9.11 -11.58 -23.62
CA GLY A 76 -10.51 -11.50 -24.03
C GLY A 76 -11.48 -12.08 -23.00
N GLU A 77 -12.77 -12.02 -23.33
CA GLU A 77 -13.86 -12.42 -22.43
C GLU A 77 -14.11 -13.94 -22.41
N ASN A 78 -13.73 -14.64 -23.48
CA ASN A 78 -14.01 -16.05 -23.68
C ASN A 78 -12.98 -17.01 -23.06
N LEU A 79 -11.94 -16.49 -22.38
CA LEU A 79 -10.94 -17.32 -21.74
C LEU A 79 -11.60 -18.23 -20.69
N CYS A 80 -11.42 -19.54 -20.81
CA CYS A 80 -11.90 -20.52 -19.85
C CYS A 80 -10.83 -20.85 -18.79
N VAL A 81 -11.28 -21.41 -17.65
CA VAL A 81 -10.36 -21.84 -16.58
C VAL A 81 -9.32 -22.83 -17.08
N GLY A 82 -9.73 -23.79 -17.92
CA GLY A 82 -8.86 -24.83 -18.49
C GLY A 82 -7.85 -24.32 -19.53
N ASP A 83 -8.04 -23.11 -20.06
CA ASP A 83 -7.15 -22.54 -21.09
C ASP A 83 -5.95 -21.81 -20.45
N VAL A 84 -5.96 -21.62 -19.14
CA VAL A 84 -4.86 -20.96 -18.45
C VAL A 84 -3.64 -21.88 -18.42
N SER A 85 -2.66 -21.55 -19.24
CA SER A 85 -1.41 -22.30 -19.38
C SER A 85 -0.21 -21.44 -18.97
N GLN A 86 0.92 -22.09 -18.74
CA GLN A 86 2.18 -21.41 -18.49
C GLN A 86 2.53 -20.45 -19.65
N THR A 87 2.35 -20.89 -20.90
CA THR A 87 2.59 -20.08 -22.12
C THR A 87 1.72 -18.83 -22.13
N LEU A 88 0.42 -18.94 -21.77
CA LEU A 88 -0.48 -17.78 -21.65
C LEU A 88 0.03 -16.79 -20.61
N LEU A 89 0.42 -17.27 -19.43
CA LEU A 89 0.90 -16.41 -18.35
C LEU A 89 2.22 -15.71 -18.69
N HIS A 90 3.15 -16.36 -19.36
CA HIS A 90 4.38 -15.72 -19.88
C HIS A 90 4.07 -14.66 -20.95
N SER A 91 3.09 -14.93 -21.83
CA SER A 91 2.66 -13.96 -22.84
C SER A 91 1.97 -12.75 -22.19
N TYR A 92 1.18 -12.99 -21.15
CA TYR A 92 0.55 -11.93 -20.37
C TYR A 92 1.59 -11.09 -19.62
N GLU A 93 2.63 -11.68 -19.04
CA GLU A 93 3.73 -10.95 -18.39
C GLU A 93 4.47 -10.03 -19.37
N ARG A 94 4.77 -10.53 -20.58
CA ARG A 94 5.37 -9.73 -21.66
C ARG A 94 4.46 -8.58 -22.09
N TRP A 95 3.17 -8.85 -22.22
CA TRP A 95 2.19 -7.82 -22.55
C TRP A 95 2.12 -6.73 -21.48
N LEU A 96 2.10 -7.08 -20.17
CA LEU A 96 2.14 -6.13 -19.07
C LEU A 96 3.39 -5.23 -19.15
N THR A 97 4.54 -5.81 -19.45
CA THR A 97 5.80 -5.07 -19.65
C THR A 97 5.68 -4.11 -20.83
N GLY A 98 5.12 -4.55 -21.95
CA GLY A 98 4.87 -3.71 -23.12
C GLY A 98 3.87 -2.56 -22.87
N GLN A 99 2.96 -2.73 -21.89
CA GLN A 99 2.06 -1.66 -21.41
C GLN A 99 2.73 -0.71 -20.40
N GLY A 100 4.02 -0.83 -20.13
CA GLY A 100 4.74 0.00 -19.16
C GLY A 100 4.38 -0.31 -17.69
N ILE A 101 3.77 -1.46 -17.41
CA ILE A 101 3.43 -1.87 -16.05
C ILE A 101 4.71 -2.24 -15.29
N SER A 102 4.88 -1.65 -14.11
CA SER A 102 6.07 -1.92 -13.29
C SER A 102 6.17 -3.39 -12.89
N ARG A 103 7.39 -3.91 -12.76
CA ARG A 103 7.66 -5.31 -12.41
C ARG A 103 6.98 -5.73 -11.09
N ASN A 104 6.91 -4.83 -10.09
CA ASN A 104 6.20 -5.10 -8.83
C ASN A 104 4.69 -5.19 -9.00
N THR A 105 4.11 -4.39 -9.91
CA THR A 105 2.67 -4.44 -10.22
C THR A 105 2.33 -5.72 -10.98
N SER A 106 3.14 -6.07 -11.99
CA SER A 106 3.01 -7.34 -12.71
C SER A 106 3.08 -8.53 -11.76
N SER A 107 4.09 -8.58 -10.89
CA SER A 107 4.20 -9.59 -9.84
C SER A 107 2.99 -9.65 -8.91
N CYS A 108 2.41 -8.50 -8.55
CA CYS A 108 1.18 -8.47 -7.75
C CYS A 108 0.01 -9.12 -8.50
N TYR A 109 -0.13 -8.84 -9.80
CA TYR A 109 -1.17 -9.47 -10.63
C TYR A 109 -0.95 -10.98 -10.72
N MET A 110 0.27 -11.44 -10.98
CA MET A 110 0.58 -12.87 -11.06
C MET A 110 0.27 -13.61 -9.76
N ARG A 111 0.68 -13.06 -8.61
CA ARG A 111 0.34 -13.65 -7.29
C ARG A 111 -1.15 -13.66 -7.03
N SER A 112 -1.87 -12.63 -7.45
CA SER A 112 -3.33 -12.55 -7.32
C SER A 112 -4.03 -13.61 -8.18
N LEU A 113 -3.60 -13.76 -9.43
CA LEU A 113 -4.12 -14.80 -10.34
C LEU A 113 -3.83 -16.20 -9.81
N ARG A 114 -2.61 -16.46 -9.34
CA ARG A 114 -2.24 -17.75 -8.71
C ARG A 114 -3.16 -18.11 -7.55
N ALA A 115 -3.41 -17.15 -6.66
CA ALA A 115 -4.27 -17.35 -5.51
C ALA A 115 -5.73 -17.60 -5.91
N VAL A 116 -6.25 -16.90 -6.93
CA VAL A 116 -7.61 -17.09 -7.44
C VAL A 116 -7.75 -18.43 -8.14
N LEU A 117 -6.82 -18.77 -9.01
CA LEU A 117 -6.83 -20.06 -9.74
C LEU A 117 -6.77 -21.25 -8.78
N GLY A 118 -5.88 -21.22 -7.78
CA GLY A 118 -5.82 -22.26 -6.75
C GLY A 118 -7.15 -22.43 -6.00
N LYS A 119 -7.86 -21.33 -5.72
CA LYS A 119 -9.18 -21.37 -5.08
C LYS A 119 -10.31 -21.84 -6.01
N LEU A 120 -10.16 -21.67 -7.31
CA LEU A 120 -11.13 -22.14 -8.31
C LEU A 120 -10.97 -23.62 -8.59
N THR A 121 -9.75 -24.08 -8.78
CA THR A 121 -9.46 -25.45 -9.22
C THR A 121 -9.28 -26.41 -8.05
N GLY A 122 -8.98 -25.92 -6.86
CA GLY A 122 -8.57 -26.74 -5.70
C GLY A 122 -7.22 -27.44 -5.88
N ALA A 123 -6.53 -27.19 -7.00
CA ALA A 123 -5.27 -27.82 -7.37
C ALA A 123 -4.06 -26.91 -7.05
N ASP A 124 -2.88 -27.52 -6.99
CA ASP A 124 -1.64 -26.77 -6.97
C ASP A 124 -1.43 -26.04 -8.29
N THR A 125 -1.35 -24.72 -8.22
CA THR A 125 -1.13 -23.85 -9.37
C THR A 125 0.33 -23.41 -9.53
N GLU A 126 1.24 -23.82 -8.65
CA GLU A 126 2.66 -23.47 -8.73
C GLU A 126 3.29 -23.83 -10.08
N PRO A 127 3.03 -25.01 -10.68
CA PRO A 127 3.56 -25.35 -12.00
C PRO A 127 3.15 -24.41 -13.11
N LEU A 128 1.95 -23.83 -13.07
CA LEU A 128 1.48 -22.85 -14.06
C LEU A 128 2.27 -21.55 -14.05
N PHE A 129 2.79 -21.17 -12.87
CA PHE A 129 3.52 -19.92 -12.65
C PHE A 129 5.04 -20.12 -12.66
N LYS A 130 5.53 -21.32 -13.03
CA LYS A 130 6.97 -21.59 -13.14
C LYS A 130 7.58 -20.65 -14.20
N GLY A 131 8.66 -19.93 -13.81
CA GLY A 131 9.33 -18.96 -14.68
C GLY A 131 8.64 -17.58 -14.76
N VAL A 132 7.44 -17.41 -14.24
CA VAL A 132 6.76 -16.10 -14.13
C VAL A 132 7.24 -15.38 -12.87
N TYR A 133 7.53 -14.09 -12.99
CA TYR A 133 8.03 -13.32 -11.84
C TYR A 133 6.95 -13.02 -10.82
N THR A 134 7.07 -13.64 -9.66
CA THR A 134 6.18 -13.41 -8.50
C THR A 134 6.90 -12.78 -7.30
N GLY A 135 8.15 -12.37 -7.47
CA GLY A 135 9.01 -11.77 -6.45
C GLY A 135 8.71 -10.30 -6.15
N ARG A 136 9.65 -9.66 -5.49
CA ARG A 136 9.61 -8.21 -5.19
C ARG A 136 10.92 -7.58 -5.62
N CYS A 137 10.82 -6.58 -6.51
CA CYS A 137 11.94 -5.71 -6.83
C CYS A 137 12.08 -4.62 -5.78
N THR A 138 13.31 -4.22 -5.52
CA THR A 138 13.62 -3.03 -4.71
C THR A 138 12.99 -1.81 -5.37
N THR A 139 12.37 -0.96 -4.57
CA THR A 139 11.81 0.33 -5.00
C THR A 139 12.67 1.44 -4.41
N GLU A 140 12.69 2.59 -5.07
CA GLU A 140 13.33 3.79 -4.53
C GLU A 140 12.85 4.12 -3.12
N LYS A 141 13.78 4.66 -2.32
CA LYS A 141 13.48 5.09 -0.94
C LYS A 141 12.43 6.20 -0.98
N ARG A 142 11.43 6.08 -0.13
CA ARG A 142 10.36 7.07 0.03
C ARG A 142 10.54 7.93 1.29
N ALA A 143 11.60 7.69 2.03
CA ALA A 143 11.95 8.49 3.19
C ALA A 143 12.49 9.84 2.72
N VAL A 144 12.13 10.89 3.44
CA VAL A 144 12.72 12.23 3.31
C VAL A 144 13.49 12.57 4.57
N GLY A 145 14.52 13.39 4.44
CA GLY A 145 15.34 13.82 5.56
C GLY A 145 14.60 14.77 6.50
N GLU A 146 15.19 14.99 7.68
CA GLU A 146 14.63 15.88 8.71
C GLU A 146 14.43 17.31 8.20
N GLU A 147 15.32 17.80 7.34
CA GLU A 147 15.21 19.13 6.76
C GLU A 147 13.94 19.28 5.92
N THR A 148 13.60 18.26 5.14
CA THR A 148 12.33 18.23 4.37
C THR A 148 11.12 18.29 5.31
N VAL A 149 11.16 17.55 6.43
CA VAL A 149 10.08 17.59 7.45
C VAL A 149 10.00 18.98 8.10
N ARG A 150 11.14 19.65 8.40
CA ARG A 150 11.17 21.02 8.94
C ARG A 150 10.61 22.02 7.94
N ARG A 151 10.95 21.92 6.66
CA ARG A 151 10.41 22.77 5.59
C ARG A 151 8.89 22.64 5.46
N LEU A 152 8.35 21.41 5.49
CA LEU A 152 6.90 21.18 5.52
C LEU A 152 6.26 21.83 6.76
N LYS A 153 6.84 21.65 7.94
CA LYS A 153 6.35 22.24 9.19
C LYS A 153 6.33 23.78 9.11
N GLY A 154 7.33 24.38 8.48
CA GLY A 154 7.50 25.84 8.35
C GLY A 154 6.60 26.50 7.31
N LEU A 155 5.84 25.77 6.51
CA LEU A 155 4.96 26.34 5.51
C LEU A 155 3.90 27.24 6.15
N LYS A 156 3.82 28.49 5.67
CA LYS A 156 2.76 29.42 6.05
C LYS A 156 1.52 29.12 5.21
N LEU A 157 0.52 28.53 5.85
CA LEU A 157 -0.73 28.13 5.23
C LEU A 157 -1.91 28.79 5.97
N SER A 158 -2.98 29.12 5.24
CA SER A 158 -4.23 29.57 5.86
C SER A 158 -4.72 28.54 6.87
N ALA A 159 -5.06 28.98 8.07
CA ALA A 159 -5.63 28.10 9.10
C ALA A 159 -6.86 27.38 8.55
N HIS A 160 -7.03 26.12 8.91
CA HIS A 160 -8.12 25.24 8.47
C HIS A 160 -8.22 25.02 6.95
N SER A 161 -7.24 25.47 6.15
CA SER A 161 -7.22 25.15 4.73
C SER A 161 -6.97 23.64 4.52
N PRO A 162 -7.44 23.08 3.39
CA PRO A 162 -7.17 21.65 3.08
C PRO A 162 -5.68 21.31 3.03
N LEU A 163 -4.82 22.25 2.63
CA LEU A 163 -3.37 22.06 2.65
C LEU A 163 -2.80 22.08 4.06
N ALA A 164 -3.34 22.95 4.96
CA ALA A 164 -2.95 22.92 6.37
C ALA A 164 -3.30 21.58 7.04
N LEU A 165 -4.50 21.05 6.78
CA LEU A 165 -4.90 19.72 7.26
C LEU A 165 -3.95 18.65 6.73
N ALA A 166 -3.64 18.65 5.44
CA ALA A 166 -2.75 17.65 4.86
C ALA A 166 -1.32 17.73 5.44
N ARG A 167 -0.77 18.93 5.64
CA ARG A 167 0.51 19.12 6.32
C ARG A 167 0.46 18.58 7.75
N ASP A 168 -0.56 18.91 8.49
CA ASP A 168 -0.70 18.53 9.90
C ASP A 168 -0.91 17.03 10.06
N LEU A 169 -1.62 16.37 9.16
CA LEU A 169 -1.73 14.91 9.10
C LEU A 169 -0.38 14.24 8.81
N PHE A 170 0.43 14.84 7.92
CA PHE A 170 1.79 14.34 7.66
C PHE A 170 2.67 14.43 8.92
N LEU A 171 2.66 15.58 9.59
CA LEU A 171 3.40 15.79 10.83
C LEU A 171 2.89 14.90 11.96
N PHE A 172 1.57 14.76 12.10
CA PHE A 172 0.99 13.86 13.08
C PHE A 172 1.40 12.40 12.84
N SER A 173 1.36 11.93 11.59
CA SER A 173 1.86 10.61 11.23
C SER A 173 3.32 10.43 11.66
N PHE A 174 4.17 11.40 11.37
CA PHE A 174 5.58 11.36 11.75
C PHE A 174 5.74 11.32 13.27
N TYR A 175 5.07 12.20 14.02
CA TYR A 175 5.14 12.25 15.49
C TYR A 175 4.55 11.01 16.17
N ALA A 176 3.53 10.40 15.54
CA ALA A 176 2.91 9.16 16.00
C ALA A 176 3.65 7.90 15.50
N GLN A 177 4.99 7.95 15.44
CA GLN A 177 5.86 6.82 15.06
C GLN A 177 5.54 6.25 13.67
N GLY A 178 5.21 7.12 12.73
CA GLY A 178 4.87 6.72 11.37
C GLY A 178 3.48 6.05 11.27
N MET A 179 2.49 6.54 12.00
CA MET A 179 1.12 6.06 11.92
C MET A 179 0.59 6.15 10.50
N PRO A 180 0.13 5.05 9.87
CA PRO A 180 -0.39 5.08 8.52
C PRO A 180 -1.65 5.92 8.38
N PHE A 181 -1.88 6.46 7.20
CA PHE A 181 -3.05 7.30 6.93
C PHE A 181 -4.39 6.59 7.21
N VAL A 182 -4.49 5.28 6.93
CA VAL A 182 -5.70 4.51 7.28
C VAL A 182 -5.95 4.49 8.78
N ASP A 183 -4.90 4.29 9.58
CA ASP A 183 -5.02 4.24 11.03
C ASP A 183 -5.37 5.62 11.60
N MET A 184 -4.89 6.73 10.97
CA MET A 184 -5.30 8.11 11.31
C MET A 184 -6.75 8.39 10.89
N ALA A 185 -7.17 7.96 9.70
CA ALA A 185 -8.52 8.23 9.20
C ALA A 185 -9.60 7.59 10.08
N PHE A 186 -9.34 6.38 10.58
CA PHE A 186 -10.24 5.66 11.47
C PHE A 186 -9.95 5.88 12.96
N LEU A 187 -9.06 6.82 13.32
CA LEU A 187 -8.72 7.10 14.72
C LEU A 187 -9.90 7.75 15.44
N ARG A 188 -10.33 7.13 16.54
CA ARG A 188 -11.44 7.61 17.37
C ARG A 188 -10.94 8.32 18.63
N ARG A 189 -11.69 9.30 19.13
CA ARG A 189 -11.35 10.08 20.34
C ARG A 189 -11.14 9.21 21.57
N GLN A 190 -11.93 8.16 21.75
CA GLN A 190 -11.80 7.19 22.86
C GLN A 190 -10.46 6.43 22.87
N GLN A 191 -9.73 6.44 21.77
CA GLN A 191 -8.39 5.84 21.66
C GLN A 191 -7.29 6.76 22.20
N ILE A 192 -7.67 7.97 22.61
CA ILE A 192 -6.77 8.95 23.23
C ILE A 192 -7.24 9.16 24.68
N ALA A 193 -6.47 8.59 25.62
CA ALA A 193 -6.79 8.70 27.04
C ALA A 193 -5.50 8.74 27.88
N ARG A 194 -5.53 9.48 28.97
CA ARG A 194 -4.45 9.54 29.98
C ARG A 194 -3.07 9.81 29.37
N GLY A 195 -3.00 10.71 28.38
CA GLY A 195 -1.73 11.06 27.71
C GLY A 195 -1.19 9.98 26.76
N GLN A 196 -1.99 8.97 26.43
CA GLN A 196 -1.64 7.89 25.52
C GLN A 196 -2.62 7.84 24.35
N LEU A 197 -2.06 7.55 23.17
CA LEU A 197 -2.81 7.17 21.98
C LEU A 197 -2.65 5.67 21.79
N VAL A 198 -3.76 4.91 21.89
CA VAL A 198 -3.75 3.44 21.80
C VAL A 198 -4.68 3.00 20.68
N TYR A 199 -4.14 2.33 19.68
CA TYR A 199 -4.92 1.85 18.55
C TYR A 199 -4.46 0.47 18.07
N HIS A 200 -5.29 -0.19 17.29
CA HIS A 200 -4.93 -1.44 16.61
C HIS A 200 -4.71 -1.16 15.12
N ARG A 201 -3.56 -1.60 14.60
CA ARG A 201 -3.22 -1.47 13.19
C ARG A 201 -4.28 -2.13 12.31
N HIS A 202 -4.87 -1.40 11.38
CA HIS A 202 -5.86 -1.94 10.43
C HIS A 202 -5.32 -3.12 9.62
N LYS A 203 -4.02 -3.10 9.29
CA LYS A 203 -3.40 -4.15 8.46
C LYS A 203 -3.11 -5.43 9.23
N THR A 204 -2.65 -5.35 10.48
CA THR A 204 -2.08 -6.49 11.22
C THR A 204 -2.83 -6.80 12.51
N GLY A 205 -3.73 -5.94 12.95
CA GLY A 205 -4.38 -6.06 14.26
C GLY A 205 -3.44 -5.79 15.45
N THR A 206 -2.18 -5.47 15.20
CA THR A 206 -1.19 -5.22 16.26
C THR A 206 -1.59 -3.99 17.06
N ARG A 207 -1.62 -4.12 18.39
CA ARG A 207 -1.83 -3.01 19.32
C ARG A 207 -0.60 -2.11 19.34
N ILE A 208 -0.80 -0.81 19.11
CA ILE A 208 0.23 0.24 19.21
C ILE A 208 -0.17 1.21 20.31
N SER A 209 0.82 1.63 21.11
CA SER A 209 0.66 2.64 22.14
C SER A 209 1.73 3.70 21.95
N VAL A 210 1.32 4.96 21.84
CA VAL A 210 2.19 6.11 21.62
C VAL A 210 1.90 7.15 22.69
N ALA A 211 2.93 7.61 23.41
CA ALA A 211 2.79 8.72 24.33
C ALA A 211 2.43 10.00 23.57
N LEU A 212 1.38 10.66 23.98
CA LEU A 212 0.86 11.85 23.31
C LEU A 212 1.73 13.07 23.64
N GLN A 213 2.51 13.48 22.66
CA GLN A 213 3.41 14.65 22.80
C GLN A 213 2.64 15.98 22.61
N PRO A 214 3.10 17.10 23.17
CA PRO A 214 2.46 18.42 23.03
C PRO A 214 2.21 18.82 21.57
N CYS A 215 3.15 18.53 20.66
CA CYS A 215 3.00 18.82 19.24
C CYS A 215 1.84 18.01 18.58
N MET A 216 1.56 16.81 19.07
CA MET A 216 0.42 15.99 18.62
C MET A 216 -0.89 16.55 19.18
N GLN A 217 -0.90 16.95 20.46
CA GLN A 217 -2.07 17.59 21.11
C GLN A 217 -2.47 18.87 20.38
N THR A 218 -1.48 19.72 20.02
CA THR A 218 -1.71 20.95 19.24
C THR A 218 -2.35 20.66 17.90
N ILE A 219 -1.97 19.59 17.23
CA ILE A 219 -2.61 19.20 15.95
C ILE A 219 -4.03 18.72 16.20
N ILE A 220 -4.25 17.84 17.17
CA ILE A 220 -5.58 17.30 17.51
C ILE A 220 -6.55 18.43 17.86
N SER A 221 -6.13 19.37 18.73
CA SER A 221 -6.99 20.48 19.17
C SER A 221 -7.40 21.43 18.06
N ARG A 222 -6.61 21.53 16.98
CA ARG A 222 -6.90 22.36 15.82
C ARG A 222 -8.05 21.81 14.96
N TYR A 223 -8.24 20.50 14.95
CA TYR A 223 -9.22 19.81 14.11
C TYR A 223 -10.28 19.12 14.97
N GLN A 224 -11.20 19.94 15.51
CA GLN A 224 -12.37 19.40 16.21
C GLN A 224 -13.38 18.93 15.17
N ALA A 225 -13.38 17.63 14.89
CA ALA A 225 -14.38 17.00 14.04
C ALA A 225 -15.70 16.80 14.82
N GLU A 226 -16.82 16.94 14.15
CA GLU A 226 -18.10 16.43 14.66
C GLU A 226 -18.05 14.90 14.68
N GLY A 227 -18.54 14.29 15.76
CA GLY A 227 -18.56 12.82 15.92
C GLY A 227 -17.31 12.23 16.61
N ASP A 228 -17.17 10.91 16.45
CA ASP A 228 -16.20 10.09 17.19
C ASP A 228 -14.75 10.17 16.67
N TYR A 229 -14.55 10.60 15.43
CA TYR A 229 -13.23 10.63 14.81
C TYR A 229 -12.38 11.81 15.30
N VAL A 230 -11.07 11.60 15.37
CA VAL A 230 -10.11 12.64 15.79
C VAL A 230 -9.93 13.70 14.69
N PHE A 231 -9.88 13.26 13.44
CA PHE A 231 -9.68 14.12 12.28
C PHE A 231 -10.94 14.16 11.39
N PRO A 232 -11.25 15.29 10.72
CA PRO A 232 -12.41 15.43 9.85
C PRO A 232 -12.20 14.74 8.50
N LEU A 233 -11.97 13.44 8.53
CA LEU A 233 -11.71 12.62 7.35
C LEU A 233 -12.87 11.67 7.04
N LEU A 234 -13.60 11.25 8.07
CA LEU A 234 -14.75 10.35 7.97
C LEU A 234 -15.93 10.94 8.72
N HIS A 235 -17.13 10.78 8.16
CA HIS A 235 -18.36 11.40 8.68
C HIS A 235 -19.46 10.38 9.00
N THR A 236 -19.27 9.13 8.61
CA THR A 236 -20.27 8.07 8.78
C THR A 236 -19.79 6.97 9.72
N ALA A 237 -20.76 6.38 10.46
CA ALA A 237 -20.52 5.19 11.27
C ALA A 237 -20.66 3.88 10.47
N ASP A 238 -21.30 3.90 9.29
CA ASP A 238 -21.42 2.74 8.44
C ASP A 238 -20.05 2.33 7.87
N ALA A 239 -19.67 1.08 8.11
CA ALA A 239 -18.33 0.58 7.77
C ALA A 239 -18.03 0.60 6.26
N GLN A 240 -19.07 0.38 5.43
CA GLN A 240 -18.90 0.37 3.97
C GLN A 240 -18.75 1.79 3.43
N ALA A 241 -19.59 2.72 3.88
CA ALA A 241 -19.54 4.12 3.51
C ALA A 241 -18.24 4.77 4.02
N ALA A 242 -17.84 4.53 5.27
CA ALA A 242 -16.58 5.01 5.85
C ALA A 242 -15.35 4.55 5.06
N TYR A 243 -15.37 3.32 4.55
CA TYR A 243 -14.27 2.86 3.71
C TYR A 243 -14.24 3.58 2.34
N ASN A 244 -15.37 3.88 1.75
CA ASN A 244 -15.44 4.63 0.50
C ASN A 244 -14.98 6.09 0.70
N GLU A 245 -15.38 6.72 1.81
CA GLU A 245 -14.86 8.02 2.24
C GLU A 245 -13.33 7.97 2.41
N TYR A 246 -12.82 6.97 3.13
CA TYR A 246 -11.38 6.78 3.30
C TYR A 246 -10.62 6.73 1.98
N LEU A 247 -11.12 6.01 0.97
CA LEU A 247 -10.47 5.95 -0.35
C LEU A 247 -10.45 7.32 -1.04
N THR A 248 -11.52 8.08 -0.90
CA THR A 248 -11.63 9.45 -1.42
C THR A 248 -10.63 10.36 -0.72
N GLN A 249 -10.57 10.30 0.62
CA GLN A 249 -9.65 11.08 1.43
C GLN A 249 -8.18 10.69 1.19
N LEU A 250 -7.88 9.42 0.96
CA LEU A 250 -6.52 8.99 0.61
C LEU A 250 -6.06 9.59 -0.73
N ASN A 251 -6.94 9.62 -1.73
CA ASN A 251 -6.66 10.24 -3.01
C ASN A 251 -6.46 11.77 -2.88
N TRP A 252 -7.32 12.43 -2.11
CA TRP A 252 -7.18 13.84 -1.80
C TRP A 252 -5.85 14.11 -1.08
N TYR A 253 -5.55 13.36 -0.03
CA TYR A 253 -4.34 13.52 0.77
C TYR A 253 -3.06 13.38 -0.06
N ASN A 254 -2.97 12.35 -0.90
CA ASN A 254 -1.80 12.19 -1.78
C ASN A 254 -1.65 13.36 -2.80
N ARG A 255 -2.78 13.92 -3.30
CA ARG A 255 -2.73 15.12 -4.16
C ARG A 255 -2.30 16.36 -3.39
N ALA A 256 -2.80 16.54 -2.16
CA ALA A 256 -2.42 17.64 -1.30
C ALA A 256 -0.93 17.59 -0.92
N LEU A 257 -0.39 16.41 -0.61
CA LEU A 257 1.05 16.22 -0.32
C LEU A 257 1.93 16.63 -1.51
N LYS A 258 1.53 16.34 -2.75
CA LYS A 258 2.26 16.81 -3.95
C LYS A 258 2.28 18.33 -4.05
N LYS A 259 1.14 19.01 -3.78
CA LYS A 259 1.06 20.48 -3.76
C LYS A 259 1.93 21.06 -2.64
N LEU A 260 1.91 20.47 -1.46
CA LEU A 260 2.78 20.89 -0.34
C LEU A 260 4.26 20.73 -0.68
N ALA A 261 4.65 19.64 -1.35
CA ALA A 261 6.02 19.45 -1.83
C ALA A 261 6.43 20.58 -2.78
N GLN A 262 5.59 20.93 -3.74
CA GLN A 262 5.85 22.04 -4.68
C GLN A 262 6.02 23.37 -3.94
N GLN A 263 5.11 23.72 -3.01
CA GLN A 263 5.18 24.95 -2.23
C GLN A 263 6.41 25.03 -1.31
N ALA A 264 6.84 23.88 -0.79
CA ALA A 264 8.03 23.79 0.05
C ALA A 264 9.34 23.64 -0.76
N GLY A 265 9.28 23.61 -2.10
CA GLY A 265 10.45 23.37 -2.96
C GLY A 265 11.09 21.99 -2.72
N ILE A 266 10.29 20.99 -2.36
CA ILE A 266 10.71 19.61 -2.13
C ILE A 266 10.65 18.86 -3.45
N LYS A 267 11.76 18.24 -3.84
CA LYS A 267 11.87 17.47 -5.11
C LYS A 267 11.32 16.06 -4.98
N GLU A 268 11.35 15.50 -3.78
CA GLU A 268 10.91 14.15 -3.49
C GLU A 268 9.39 13.99 -3.63
N ASN A 269 8.97 12.83 -4.11
CA ASN A 269 7.55 12.53 -4.24
C ASN A 269 6.93 12.18 -2.89
N LEU A 270 6.23 13.11 -2.27
CA LEU A 270 5.53 12.88 -1.01
C LEU A 270 4.24 12.08 -1.21
N THR A 271 4.08 11.05 -0.41
CA THR A 271 2.90 10.17 -0.37
C THR A 271 2.44 9.94 1.06
N SER A 272 1.25 9.38 1.23
CA SER A 272 0.70 8.99 2.54
C SER A 272 1.59 8.02 3.34
N TYR A 273 2.60 7.43 2.72
CA TYR A 273 3.56 6.52 3.37
C TYR A 273 4.90 7.18 3.67
N THR A 274 5.17 8.35 3.09
CA THR A 274 6.46 9.03 3.24
C THR A 274 6.77 9.35 4.70
N ALA A 275 5.82 9.87 5.48
CA ALA A 275 6.03 10.16 6.89
C ALA A 275 6.49 8.93 7.69
N ARG A 276 5.90 7.77 7.41
CA ARG A 276 6.28 6.51 8.05
C ARG A 276 7.68 6.04 7.68
N HIS A 277 8.03 6.12 6.40
CA HIS A 277 9.39 5.80 5.96
C HIS A 277 10.41 6.74 6.59
N SER A 278 10.11 8.05 6.62
CA SER A 278 10.98 9.08 7.20
C SER A 278 11.18 8.88 8.69
N TRP A 279 10.12 8.56 9.45
CA TRP A 279 10.26 8.26 10.87
C TRP A 279 11.14 7.03 11.12
N ALA A 280 10.90 5.94 10.36
CA ALA A 280 11.70 4.71 10.50
C ALA A 280 13.18 4.96 10.20
N THR A 281 13.46 5.72 9.13
CA THR A 281 14.84 6.10 8.77
C THR A 281 15.46 7.03 9.80
N ALA A 282 14.73 8.04 10.30
CA ALA A 282 15.22 8.95 11.34
C ALA A 282 15.50 8.18 12.65
N ALA A 283 14.62 7.28 13.09
CA ALA A 283 14.83 6.44 14.26
C ALA A 283 16.10 5.57 14.11
N TYR A 284 16.29 4.99 12.91
CA TYR A 284 17.50 4.22 12.62
C TYR A 284 18.77 5.08 12.68
N HIS A 285 18.75 6.30 12.10
CA HIS A 285 19.88 7.23 12.19
C HIS A 285 20.13 7.75 13.61
N ALA A 286 19.08 7.83 14.44
CA ALA A 286 19.19 8.13 15.88
C ALA A 286 19.67 6.94 16.72
N ASN A 287 20.15 5.84 16.10
CA ASN A 287 20.62 4.62 16.75
C ASN A 287 19.58 3.89 17.60
N VAL A 288 18.27 4.04 17.28
CA VAL A 288 17.24 3.22 17.90
C VAL A 288 17.37 1.78 17.39
N GLU A 289 17.30 0.82 18.30
CA GLU A 289 17.45 -0.59 17.97
C GLU A 289 16.33 -1.08 17.02
N LEU A 290 16.69 -1.96 16.08
CA LEU A 290 15.78 -2.48 15.08
C LEU A 290 14.52 -3.14 15.67
N PRO A 291 14.58 -3.95 16.74
CA PRO A 291 13.39 -4.49 17.39
C PRO A 291 12.44 -3.40 17.92
N VAL A 292 12.99 -2.31 18.46
CA VAL A 292 12.20 -1.17 18.96
C VAL A 292 11.50 -0.46 17.81
N ILE A 293 12.21 -0.19 16.70
CA ILE A 293 11.62 0.38 15.48
C ILE A 293 10.53 -0.54 14.94
N SER A 294 10.78 -1.86 14.88
CA SER A 294 9.81 -2.85 14.40
C SER A 294 8.55 -2.86 15.25
N LYS A 295 8.69 -2.82 16.58
CA LYS A 295 7.58 -2.75 17.54
C LYS A 295 6.79 -1.46 17.38
N ALA A 296 7.46 -0.31 17.29
CA ALA A 296 6.83 1.00 17.10
C ALA A 296 6.03 1.07 15.79
N LEU A 297 6.56 0.47 14.73
CA LEU A 297 5.87 0.36 13.44
C LEU A 297 4.76 -0.70 13.44
N GLY A 298 4.65 -1.57 14.43
CA GLY A 298 3.69 -2.66 14.50
C GLY A 298 3.88 -3.69 13.40
N HIS A 299 5.13 -4.05 13.10
CA HIS A 299 5.44 -5.12 12.18
C HIS A 299 5.38 -6.46 12.90
N SER A 300 4.65 -7.41 12.34
CA SER A 300 4.61 -8.80 12.83
C SER A 300 5.87 -9.58 12.50
N ASN A 301 6.64 -9.13 11.48
CA ASN A 301 7.90 -9.71 11.06
C ASN A 301 8.98 -8.61 11.00
N PRO A 302 10.07 -8.70 11.79
CA PRO A 302 11.19 -7.76 11.79
C PRO A 302 11.84 -7.57 10.42
N GLN A 303 11.85 -8.59 9.57
CA GLN A 303 12.34 -8.51 8.19
C GLN A 303 11.64 -7.42 7.36
N THR A 304 10.37 -7.11 7.71
CA THR A 304 9.64 -6.01 7.08
C THR A 304 10.30 -4.66 7.39
N THR A 305 10.89 -4.51 8.57
CA THR A 305 11.57 -3.27 8.98
C THR A 305 12.87 -3.06 8.21
N LEU A 306 13.60 -4.13 7.92
CA LEU A 306 14.82 -4.07 7.10
C LEU A 306 14.56 -3.53 5.69
N THR A 307 13.36 -3.69 5.16
CA THR A 307 12.99 -3.12 3.85
C THR A 307 13.05 -1.58 3.85
N TYR A 308 12.89 -0.94 5.01
CA TYR A 308 13.01 0.51 5.18
C TYR A 308 14.47 0.98 5.34
N LEU A 309 15.38 0.08 5.77
CA LEU A 309 16.71 0.37 6.30
C LEU A 309 17.83 -0.25 5.46
N ARG A 310 17.58 -0.62 4.22
CA ARG A 310 18.41 -1.51 3.38
C ARG A 310 19.84 -1.06 3.06
N GLU A 311 20.25 0.13 3.42
CA GLU A 311 21.66 0.52 3.35
C GLU A 311 22.18 0.74 4.77
N ILE A 312 22.91 -0.23 5.28
CA ILE A 312 23.84 -0.02 6.38
C ILE A 312 24.93 0.84 5.75
N ASP A 313 24.98 2.11 6.17
CA ASP A 313 26.02 3.04 5.78
C ASP A 313 27.36 2.48 6.26
N ASP A 314 28.37 2.38 5.36
CA ASP A 314 29.70 1.89 5.68
C ASP A 314 30.32 2.68 6.85
N HIS A 315 30.03 3.98 6.95
CA HIS A 315 30.42 4.80 8.10
C HIS A 315 29.88 4.31 9.44
N ARG A 316 28.69 3.71 9.45
CA ARG A 316 28.12 3.14 10.69
C ARG A 316 28.82 1.84 11.09
N LEU A 317 29.19 1.03 10.09
CA LEU A 317 29.97 -0.18 10.33
C LEU A 317 31.36 0.18 10.90
N GLU A 318 32.02 1.19 10.31
CA GLU A 318 33.29 1.71 10.82
C GLU A 318 33.17 2.29 12.24
N ALA A 319 32.14 3.09 12.50
CA ALA A 319 31.90 3.65 13.85
C ALA A 319 31.62 2.56 14.88
N ALA A 320 30.85 1.53 14.52
CA ALA A 320 30.59 0.38 15.38
C ALA A 320 31.87 -0.40 15.65
N ASN A 321 32.65 -0.68 14.61
CA ASN A 321 33.93 -1.37 14.75
C ASN A 321 34.94 -0.59 15.64
N ARG A 322 35.03 0.73 15.44
CA ARG A 322 35.87 1.61 16.29
C ARG A 322 35.44 1.58 17.76
N ARG A 323 34.11 1.54 18.02
CA ARG A 323 33.62 1.40 19.40
C ARG A 323 34.02 0.06 20.01
N ILE A 324 33.90 -1.05 19.27
CA ILE A 324 34.28 -2.37 19.74
C ILE A 324 35.79 -2.43 20.04
N ILE A 325 36.61 -1.88 19.15
CA ILE A 325 38.06 -1.83 19.35
C ILE A 325 38.43 -1.04 20.61
N ASN A 326 37.74 0.08 20.87
CA ASN A 326 37.97 0.89 22.06
C ASN A 326 37.46 0.28 23.38
N MET A 327 36.76 -0.84 23.33
CA MET A 327 36.31 -1.56 24.54
C MET A 327 37.34 -2.61 25.02
N VAL A 328 38.37 -2.88 24.24
CA VAL A 328 39.44 -3.89 24.51
C VAL A 328 40.75 -3.15 24.81
#